data_c707863dab0b6d0fdb2cf6a6ce3e638a
#
_entry.id   c707863dab0b6d0fdb2cf6a6ce3e638a
#
_cell.length_a   1.000
_cell.length_b   1.000
_cell.length_c   1.000
_cell.angle_alpha   90.00
_cell.angle_beta   90.00
_cell.angle_gamma   90.00
#
_symmetry.space_group_name_H-M   'P 1'
#
loop_
_entity.id
_entity.type
_entity.pdbx_description
1 polymer ?
#
loop_
_entity_poly.entity_id
_entity_poly.type
_entity_poly.pdbx_seq_one_letter_code
_entity_poly.pdbx_strand_id
1 'polypeptide(L)'
;MESTHVAAACVTDPTSIAYLTGFYANPHERLLALAVRPEGAVLVVPDLERQNAEARATGVEILSWQDGQDPFRLLREALGAAPLLAVEKGHLTIARWERLDASEIEDCSEAMRAMRAVKLPQELELLQRAAQLTDEVTDAILAELRPGPTEREVATRLNALINETGSGLAFGSLVQAGPNSALPHLPPGERPLASGDLVLLDFGARHAGYNADTTRMAVVGEPDEQQLRVHRAVLDAHDRAIDAIRVGATCGAVDAAARQSLERAGFGERFIHRTGHGLGLDAHEGPNLEPGSPLRLEAGNVVTVEPGVYIPGWGGVRIEDDVVVEDGGARLLTRADRSLKVIPT
;
A
#
# COMPACT_ATOMS: atom_id res chain seq x y z
N MET A 1 -33.81 1.94 -17.40
CA MET A 1 -33.08 1.34 -16.27
C MET A 1 -33.65 1.99 -15.04
N GLU A 2 -34.47 1.27 -14.28
CA GLU A 2 -34.97 1.74 -12.99
C GLU A 2 -33.77 1.91 -12.07
N SER A 3 -33.59 3.10 -11.48
CA SER A 3 -32.58 3.33 -10.48
C SER A 3 -32.95 2.51 -9.25
N THR A 4 -32.22 1.44 -8.99
CA THR A 4 -32.30 0.72 -7.72
C THR A 4 -31.92 1.72 -6.64
N HIS A 5 -32.88 2.18 -5.85
CA HIS A 5 -32.59 3.09 -4.73
C HIS A 5 -32.01 2.28 -3.58
N VAL A 6 -30.68 2.29 -3.46
CA VAL A 6 -30.00 1.85 -2.24
C VAL A 6 -30.49 2.71 -1.07
N ALA A 7 -31.09 2.10 -0.07
CA ALA A 7 -31.69 2.82 1.06
C ALA A 7 -30.62 3.19 2.11
N ALA A 8 -29.57 2.37 2.26
CA ALA A 8 -28.47 2.58 3.20
C ALA A 8 -27.20 1.89 2.73
N ALA A 9 -26.05 2.29 3.28
CA ALA A 9 -24.79 1.58 3.13
C ALA A 9 -24.25 1.13 4.50
N CYS A 10 -23.63 -0.04 4.52
CA CYS A 10 -22.95 -0.59 5.68
C CYS A 10 -21.48 -0.81 5.34
N VAL A 11 -20.62 0.07 5.85
CA VAL A 11 -19.17 0.01 5.66
C VAL A 11 -18.57 -0.68 6.89
N THR A 12 -17.79 -1.73 6.66
CA THR A 12 -17.16 -2.51 7.74
C THR A 12 -15.64 -2.60 7.61
N ASP A 13 -15.07 -2.14 6.50
CA ASP A 13 -13.63 -2.02 6.34
C ASP A 13 -13.11 -0.86 7.20
N PRO A 14 -12.17 -1.12 8.16
CA PRO A 14 -11.61 -0.07 9.01
C PRO A 14 -10.93 1.06 8.23
N THR A 15 -10.32 0.76 7.10
CA THR A 15 -9.67 1.78 6.25
C THR A 15 -10.69 2.68 5.57
N SER A 16 -11.78 2.09 5.05
CA SER A 16 -12.90 2.86 4.50
C SER A 16 -13.61 3.70 5.55
N ILE A 17 -13.78 3.17 6.77
CA ILE A 17 -14.33 3.92 7.91
C ILE A 17 -13.40 5.11 8.25
N ALA A 18 -12.07 4.87 8.31
CA ALA A 18 -11.11 5.94 8.56
C ALA A 18 -11.15 7.03 7.49
N TYR A 19 -11.26 6.65 6.21
CA TYR A 19 -11.39 7.59 5.10
C TYR A 19 -12.64 8.48 5.24
N LEU A 20 -13.78 7.87 5.60
CA LEU A 20 -15.05 8.59 5.68
C LEU A 20 -15.22 9.42 6.96
N THR A 21 -14.56 9.05 8.06
CA THR A 21 -14.82 9.63 9.39
C THR A 21 -13.60 10.24 10.07
N GLY A 22 -12.38 9.93 9.60
CA GLY A 22 -11.13 10.28 10.27
C GLY A 22 -10.79 9.36 11.46
N PHE A 23 -11.62 8.37 11.79
CA PHE A 23 -11.40 7.43 12.90
C PHE A 23 -10.90 6.08 12.41
N TYR A 24 -9.73 5.67 12.85
CA TYR A 24 -9.17 4.33 12.62
C TYR A 24 -9.06 3.55 13.93
N ALA A 25 -9.55 2.32 13.91
CA ALA A 25 -9.28 1.32 14.94
C ALA A 25 -9.14 -0.06 14.31
N ASN A 26 -8.34 -0.92 14.91
CA ASN A 26 -8.34 -2.34 14.60
C ASN A 26 -9.28 -3.05 15.58
N PRO A 27 -10.50 -3.40 15.16
CA PRO A 27 -11.51 -3.97 16.05
C PRO A 27 -11.25 -5.44 16.40
N HIS A 28 -10.24 -6.06 15.78
CA HIS A 28 -10.00 -7.50 15.83
C HIS A 28 -11.26 -8.30 15.45
N GLU A 29 -11.78 -9.16 16.33
CA GLU A 29 -13.00 -9.94 16.13
C GLU A 29 -14.29 -9.13 16.35
N ARG A 30 -14.19 -7.94 16.97
CA ARG A 30 -15.34 -7.11 17.33
C ARG A 30 -15.92 -6.39 16.12
N LEU A 31 -17.22 -6.09 16.20
CA LEU A 31 -17.88 -5.31 15.15
C LEU A 31 -17.51 -3.84 15.28
N LEU A 32 -16.91 -3.32 14.22
CA LEU A 32 -16.79 -1.91 13.87
C LEU A 32 -17.54 -1.73 12.56
N ALA A 33 -18.50 -0.79 12.49
CA ALA A 33 -19.30 -0.58 11.29
C ALA A 33 -19.80 0.86 11.21
N LEU A 34 -19.86 1.40 9.99
CA LEU A 34 -20.48 2.69 9.70
C LEU A 34 -21.77 2.44 8.90
N ALA A 35 -22.90 2.82 9.48
CA ALA A 35 -24.18 2.89 8.80
C ALA A 35 -24.34 4.27 8.17
N VAL A 36 -24.55 4.33 6.86
CA VAL A 36 -24.74 5.57 6.11
C VAL A 36 -26.14 5.59 5.51
N ARG A 37 -26.90 6.65 5.76
CA ARG A 37 -28.23 6.90 5.20
C ARG A 37 -28.33 8.33 4.67
N PRO A 38 -29.33 8.67 3.87
CA PRO A 38 -29.53 10.05 3.40
C PRO A 38 -29.62 11.07 4.53
N GLU A 39 -30.13 10.68 5.71
CA GLU A 39 -30.31 11.54 6.85
C GLU A 39 -29.07 11.76 7.70
N GLY A 40 -28.03 10.91 7.53
CA GLY A 40 -26.80 10.99 8.29
C GLY A 40 -26.09 9.65 8.42
N ALA A 41 -25.01 9.64 9.18
CA ALA A 41 -24.18 8.46 9.39
C ALA A 41 -24.04 8.16 10.89
N VAL A 42 -24.00 6.86 11.21
CA VAL A 42 -23.86 6.34 12.58
C VAL A 42 -22.69 5.35 12.62
N LEU A 43 -21.72 5.62 13.47
CA LEU A 43 -20.57 4.75 13.70
C LEU A 43 -20.83 3.86 14.92
N VAL A 44 -20.93 2.55 14.68
CA VAL A 44 -21.12 1.53 15.72
C VAL A 44 -19.77 0.98 16.12
N VAL A 45 -19.36 1.18 17.37
CA VAL A 45 -18.03 0.84 17.88
C VAL A 45 -18.11 -0.04 19.15
N PRO A 46 -17.11 -0.88 19.42
CA PRO A 46 -16.94 -1.46 20.76
C PRO A 46 -16.75 -0.35 21.80
N ASP A 47 -17.31 -0.50 23.01
CA ASP A 47 -17.25 0.54 24.04
C ASP A 47 -15.82 0.91 24.47
N LEU A 48 -14.86 -0.01 24.34
CA LEU A 48 -13.44 0.25 24.55
C LEU A 48 -12.84 1.24 23.52
N GLU A 49 -13.47 1.42 22.35
CA GLU A 49 -13.06 2.39 21.33
C GLU A 49 -13.88 3.71 21.41
N ARG A 50 -14.89 3.77 22.25
CA ARG A 50 -15.84 4.88 22.29
C ARG A 50 -15.17 6.24 22.47
N GLN A 51 -14.31 6.40 23.49
CA GLN A 51 -13.65 7.67 23.77
C GLN A 51 -12.73 8.12 22.63
N ASN A 52 -12.03 7.16 22.00
CA ASN A 52 -11.17 7.42 20.86
C ASN A 52 -12.01 7.84 19.63
N ALA A 53 -13.13 7.18 19.40
CA ALA A 53 -14.07 7.53 18.33
C ALA A 53 -14.68 8.94 18.55
N GLU A 54 -15.16 9.24 19.76
CA GLU A 54 -15.71 10.57 20.13
C GLU A 54 -14.68 11.71 19.94
N ALA A 55 -13.38 11.42 20.13
CA ALA A 55 -12.32 12.41 19.99
C ALA A 55 -11.88 12.64 18.53
N ARG A 56 -12.09 11.68 17.64
CA ARG A 56 -11.49 11.68 16.29
C ARG A 56 -12.49 11.62 15.15
N ALA A 57 -13.60 10.89 15.31
CA ALA A 57 -14.59 10.76 14.25
C ALA A 57 -15.34 12.08 14.05
N THR A 58 -15.55 12.44 12.80
CA THR A 58 -16.28 13.65 12.39
C THR A 58 -17.46 13.30 11.51
N GLY A 59 -18.53 14.09 11.62
CA GLY A 59 -19.72 13.96 10.75
C GLY A 59 -20.59 12.73 11.02
N VAL A 60 -20.42 12.06 12.17
CA VAL A 60 -21.15 10.83 12.52
C VAL A 60 -21.65 10.86 13.97
N GLU A 61 -22.78 10.21 14.20
CA GLU A 61 -23.25 9.83 15.53
C GLU A 61 -22.49 8.57 15.97
N ILE A 62 -22.16 8.44 17.27
CA ILE A 62 -21.43 7.28 17.79
C ILE A 62 -22.35 6.47 18.70
N LEU A 63 -22.52 5.20 18.37
CA LEU A 63 -23.18 4.21 19.21
C LEU A 63 -22.14 3.17 19.67
N SER A 64 -22.04 2.95 20.97
CA SER A 64 -21.13 1.91 21.52
C SER A 64 -21.87 0.72 22.06
N TRP A 65 -21.19 -0.43 22.07
CA TRP A 65 -21.68 -1.70 22.59
C TRP A 65 -20.62 -2.39 23.46
N GLN A 66 -21.06 -3.11 24.48
CA GLN A 66 -20.19 -3.85 25.42
C GLN A 66 -20.14 -5.34 25.09
N ASP A 67 -19.06 -6.00 25.47
CA ASP A 67 -18.94 -7.44 25.36
C ASP A 67 -20.12 -8.13 26.06
N GLY A 68 -20.74 -9.10 25.37
CA GLY A 68 -21.99 -9.74 25.81
C GLY A 68 -23.28 -9.15 25.26
N GLN A 69 -23.23 -7.96 24.65
CA GLN A 69 -24.35 -7.39 23.91
C GLN A 69 -24.36 -7.84 22.46
N ASP A 70 -25.52 -7.74 21.78
CA ASP A 70 -25.60 -7.95 20.34
C ASP A 70 -25.34 -6.64 19.58
N PRO A 71 -24.14 -6.44 18.99
CA PRO A 71 -23.82 -5.22 18.26
C PRO A 71 -24.63 -5.07 16.95
N PHE A 72 -25.07 -6.19 16.37
CA PHE A 72 -25.85 -6.15 15.14
C PHE A 72 -27.27 -5.60 15.38
N ARG A 73 -27.80 -5.66 16.60
CA ARG A 73 -29.04 -4.98 16.93
C ARG A 73 -28.90 -3.46 16.75
N LEU A 74 -27.84 -2.87 17.30
CA LEU A 74 -27.55 -1.44 17.14
C LEU A 74 -27.31 -1.08 15.67
N LEU A 75 -26.57 -1.91 14.96
CA LEU A 75 -26.29 -1.68 13.55
C LEU A 75 -27.55 -1.74 12.69
N ARG A 76 -28.46 -2.71 12.93
CA ARG A 76 -29.76 -2.76 12.24
C ARG A 76 -30.63 -1.55 12.55
N GLU A 77 -30.68 -1.12 13.82
CA GLU A 77 -31.39 0.10 14.22
C GLU A 77 -30.82 1.34 13.49
N ALA A 78 -29.48 1.45 13.39
CA ALA A 78 -28.79 2.51 12.68
C ALA A 78 -29.04 2.50 11.16
N LEU A 79 -29.08 1.30 10.54
CA LEU A 79 -29.37 1.13 9.12
C LEU A 79 -30.84 1.39 8.77
N GLY A 80 -31.75 1.17 9.73
CA GLY A 80 -33.20 1.26 9.49
C GLY A 80 -33.71 0.14 8.57
N ALA A 81 -34.91 0.33 8.02
CA ALA A 81 -35.49 -0.62 7.07
C ALA A 81 -34.83 -0.46 5.69
N ALA A 82 -33.81 -1.24 5.43
CA ALA A 82 -33.04 -1.22 4.19
C ALA A 82 -33.04 -2.61 3.53
N PRO A 83 -34.04 -2.96 2.70
CA PRO A 83 -34.11 -4.24 2.03
C PRO A 83 -32.95 -4.44 1.04
N LEU A 84 -32.48 -3.36 0.39
CA LEU A 84 -31.28 -3.33 -0.44
C LEU A 84 -30.22 -2.49 0.26
N LEU A 85 -29.10 -3.11 0.61
CA LEU A 85 -27.99 -2.51 1.35
C LEU A 85 -26.73 -2.46 0.51
N ALA A 86 -26.10 -1.29 0.36
CA ALA A 86 -24.78 -1.18 -0.22
C ALA A 86 -23.72 -1.66 0.80
N VAL A 87 -22.81 -2.52 0.36
CA VAL A 87 -21.75 -3.08 1.22
C VAL A 87 -20.45 -3.25 0.43
N GLU A 88 -19.34 -3.22 1.11
CA GLU A 88 -18.06 -3.64 0.54
C GLU A 88 -17.97 -5.18 0.58
N LYS A 89 -18.36 -5.84 -0.52
CA LYS A 89 -18.40 -7.31 -0.60
C LYS A 89 -17.03 -7.95 -0.36
N GLY A 90 -15.95 -7.26 -0.69
CA GLY A 90 -14.59 -7.73 -0.44
C GLY A 90 -14.22 -7.79 1.04
N HIS A 91 -14.93 -7.05 1.90
CA HIS A 91 -14.67 -6.99 3.34
C HIS A 91 -15.77 -7.62 4.20
N LEU A 92 -17.04 -7.49 3.81
CA LEU A 92 -18.17 -8.03 4.57
C LEU A 92 -18.15 -9.57 4.52
N THR A 93 -17.97 -10.21 5.68
CA THR A 93 -18.04 -11.67 5.77
C THR A 93 -19.47 -12.17 5.66
N ILE A 94 -19.69 -13.40 5.18
CA ILE A 94 -20.99 -14.05 5.11
C ILE A 94 -21.64 -14.07 6.49
N ALA A 95 -20.89 -14.45 7.55
CA ALA A 95 -21.39 -14.50 8.93
C ALA A 95 -21.86 -13.14 9.46
N ARG A 96 -21.27 -12.04 9.00
CA ARG A 96 -21.74 -10.69 9.33
C ARG A 96 -22.98 -10.33 8.53
N TRP A 97 -23.01 -10.67 7.25
CA TRP A 97 -24.19 -10.40 6.40
C TRP A 97 -25.44 -11.11 6.89
N GLU A 98 -25.37 -12.38 7.26
CA GLU A 98 -26.49 -13.15 7.82
C GLU A 98 -27.13 -12.50 9.06
N ARG A 99 -26.44 -11.55 9.71
CA ARG A 99 -26.90 -10.80 10.88
C ARG A 99 -27.46 -9.41 10.56
N LEU A 100 -27.39 -8.95 9.31
CA LEU A 100 -27.83 -7.59 8.92
C LEU A 100 -29.31 -7.46 8.61
N ASP A 101 -30.04 -8.58 8.49
CA ASP A 101 -31.46 -8.60 8.15
C ASP A 101 -31.79 -7.87 6.82
N ALA A 102 -30.84 -7.88 5.89
CA ALA A 102 -31.02 -7.34 4.53
C ALA A 102 -31.36 -8.47 3.56
N SER A 103 -32.37 -8.26 2.69
CA SER A 103 -32.74 -9.28 1.71
C SER A 103 -31.82 -9.28 0.47
N GLU A 104 -31.25 -8.13 0.14
CA GLU A 104 -30.39 -7.93 -1.02
C GLU A 104 -29.19 -7.04 -0.66
N ILE A 105 -28.05 -7.29 -1.31
CA ILE A 105 -26.86 -6.45 -1.19
C ILE A 105 -26.34 -6.03 -2.56
N GLU A 106 -25.94 -4.77 -2.67
CA GLU A 106 -25.19 -4.19 -3.78
C GLU A 106 -23.73 -3.95 -3.39
N ASP A 107 -22.81 -4.21 -4.32
CA ASP A 107 -21.38 -4.00 -4.05
C ASP A 107 -20.98 -2.55 -4.26
N CYS A 108 -20.60 -1.85 -3.19
CA CYS A 108 -20.04 -0.51 -3.26
C CYS A 108 -18.49 -0.46 -3.21
N SER A 109 -17.81 -1.61 -3.24
CA SER A 109 -16.34 -1.67 -3.14
C SER A 109 -15.66 -0.84 -4.23
N GLU A 110 -16.20 -0.83 -5.45
CA GLU A 110 -15.63 -0.03 -6.55
C GLU A 110 -15.77 1.47 -6.31
N ALA A 111 -16.93 1.91 -5.81
CA ALA A 111 -17.17 3.32 -5.45
C ALA A 111 -16.20 3.77 -4.35
N MET A 112 -15.99 2.94 -3.32
CA MET A 112 -15.03 3.23 -2.25
C MET A 112 -13.59 3.32 -2.78
N ARG A 113 -13.19 2.36 -3.64
CA ARG A 113 -11.87 2.40 -4.29
C ARG A 113 -11.69 3.64 -5.16
N ALA A 114 -12.71 4.00 -5.96
CA ALA A 114 -12.65 5.19 -6.82
C ALA A 114 -12.50 6.48 -6.02
N MET A 115 -13.21 6.64 -4.90
CA MET A 115 -13.08 7.80 -4.02
C MET A 115 -11.66 7.92 -3.42
N ARG A 116 -11.05 6.80 -3.02
CA ARG A 116 -9.72 6.76 -2.43
C ARG A 116 -8.60 6.86 -3.46
N ALA A 117 -8.85 6.45 -4.72
CA ALA A 117 -7.84 6.44 -5.78
C ALA A 117 -7.34 7.84 -6.13
N VAL A 118 -8.23 8.83 -6.20
CA VAL A 118 -7.90 10.23 -6.48
C VAL A 118 -7.74 10.99 -5.17
N LYS A 119 -6.51 11.29 -4.81
CA LYS A 119 -6.14 11.93 -3.54
C LYS A 119 -6.49 13.42 -3.52
N LEU A 120 -7.06 13.85 -2.41
CA LEU A 120 -7.24 15.26 -2.11
C LEU A 120 -5.89 15.94 -1.84
N PRO A 121 -5.77 17.27 -1.99
CA PRO A 121 -4.51 17.98 -1.70
C PRO A 121 -3.94 17.69 -0.29
N GLN A 122 -4.80 17.59 0.71
CA GLN A 122 -4.40 17.29 2.09
C GLN A 122 -3.85 15.85 2.24
N GLU A 123 -4.41 14.89 1.50
CA GLU A 123 -3.90 13.51 1.48
C GLU A 123 -2.52 13.45 0.81
N LEU A 124 -2.33 14.22 -0.28
CA LEU A 124 -1.03 14.33 -0.96
C LEU A 124 0.05 14.92 -0.06
N GLU A 125 -0.29 15.87 0.83
CA GLU A 125 0.66 16.42 1.82
C GLU A 125 1.09 15.35 2.82
N LEU A 126 0.17 14.50 3.29
CA LEU A 126 0.47 13.41 4.22
C LEU A 126 1.31 12.31 3.56
N LEU A 127 0.98 11.93 2.32
CA LEU A 127 1.78 11.00 1.51
C LEU A 127 3.18 11.54 1.24
N GLN A 128 3.31 12.83 0.89
CA GLN A 128 4.61 13.48 0.71
C GLN A 128 5.44 13.44 2.00
N ARG A 129 4.80 13.62 3.18
CA ARG A 129 5.51 13.53 4.46
C ARG A 129 5.94 12.10 4.77
N ALA A 130 5.08 11.10 4.52
CA ALA A 130 5.44 9.69 4.67
C ALA A 130 6.65 9.32 3.78
N ALA A 131 6.63 9.75 2.52
CA ALA A 131 7.72 9.55 1.56
C ALA A 131 9.04 10.20 2.03
N GLN A 132 8.99 11.43 2.52
CA GLN A 132 10.19 12.12 3.06
C GLN A 132 10.79 11.38 4.25
N LEU A 133 9.95 10.89 5.18
CA LEU A 133 10.41 10.10 6.33
C LEU A 133 11.03 8.77 5.87
N THR A 134 10.48 8.16 4.81
CA THR A 134 11.03 6.95 4.19
C THR A 134 12.39 7.23 3.56
N ASP A 135 12.56 8.36 2.86
CA ASP A 135 13.85 8.78 2.29
C ASP A 135 14.91 8.99 3.39
N GLU A 136 14.55 9.69 4.49
CA GLU A 136 15.44 9.90 5.65
C GLU A 136 15.91 8.56 6.25
N VAL A 137 15.00 7.60 6.37
CA VAL A 137 15.32 6.23 6.86
C VAL A 137 16.15 5.45 5.86
N THR A 138 15.89 5.63 4.56
CA THR A 138 16.68 5.00 3.49
C THR A 138 18.15 5.40 3.59
N ASP A 139 18.42 6.69 3.70
CA ASP A 139 19.78 7.20 3.82
C ASP A 139 20.46 6.68 5.10
N ALA A 140 19.73 6.65 6.22
CA ALA A 140 20.25 6.17 7.49
C ALA A 140 20.61 4.69 7.46
N ILE A 141 19.68 3.83 6.99
CA ILE A 141 19.94 2.38 6.96
C ILE A 141 21.05 2.03 5.97
N LEU A 142 21.10 2.66 4.80
CA LEU A 142 22.15 2.42 3.81
C LEU A 142 23.55 2.84 4.33
N ALA A 143 23.62 3.82 5.21
CA ALA A 143 24.87 4.21 5.87
C ALA A 143 25.31 3.24 6.98
N GLU A 144 24.38 2.52 7.60
CA GLU A 144 24.66 1.56 8.67
C GLU A 144 24.94 0.12 8.15
N LEU A 145 24.61 -0.18 6.88
CA LEU A 145 24.82 -1.50 6.32
C LEU A 145 26.30 -1.92 6.33
N ARG A 146 26.54 -3.16 6.73
CA ARG A 146 27.85 -3.80 6.75
C ARG A 146 27.69 -5.32 6.60
N PRO A 147 28.73 -6.07 6.21
CA PRO A 147 28.70 -7.52 6.27
C PRO A 147 28.57 -8.04 7.71
N GLY A 148 27.96 -9.20 7.87
CA GLY A 148 27.84 -9.91 9.15
C GLY A 148 26.44 -9.94 9.77
N PRO A 149 25.73 -8.79 9.97
CA PRO A 149 24.35 -8.84 10.45
C PRO A 149 23.45 -9.68 9.56
N THR A 150 22.47 -10.37 10.17
CA THR A 150 21.46 -11.13 9.45
C THR A 150 20.40 -10.20 8.84
N GLU A 151 19.64 -10.72 7.84
CA GLU A 151 18.50 -10.02 7.26
C GLU A 151 17.52 -9.53 8.36
N ARG A 152 17.24 -10.37 9.37
CA ARG A 152 16.37 -10.06 10.50
C ARG A 152 16.94 -8.94 11.39
N GLU A 153 18.22 -8.93 11.64
CA GLU A 153 18.86 -7.87 12.44
C GLU A 153 18.80 -6.53 11.71
N VAL A 154 19.06 -6.54 10.38
CA VAL A 154 18.94 -5.34 9.55
C VAL A 154 17.49 -4.85 9.50
N ALA A 155 16.51 -5.74 9.31
CA ALA A 155 15.08 -5.38 9.33
C ALA A 155 14.65 -4.82 10.69
N THR A 156 15.16 -5.38 11.79
CA THR A 156 14.90 -4.86 13.14
C THR A 156 15.44 -3.44 13.30
N ARG A 157 16.66 -3.17 12.81
CA ARG A 157 17.25 -1.83 12.87
C ARG A 157 16.47 -0.84 11.97
N LEU A 158 16.08 -1.28 10.78
CA LEU A 158 15.26 -0.49 9.85
C LEU A 158 13.93 -0.09 10.48
N ASN A 159 13.22 -1.04 11.12
CA ASN A 159 11.98 -0.77 11.84
C ASN A 159 12.20 0.21 13.02
N ALA A 160 13.34 0.12 13.71
CA ALA A 160 13.69 1.07 14.77
C ALA A 160 13.88 2.47 14.21
N LEU A 161 14.60 2.62 13.09
CA LEU A 161 14.79 3.92 12.42
C LEU A 161 13.44 4.55 12.00
N ILE A 162 12.50 3.78 11.45
CA ILE A 162 11.16 4.28 11.14
C ILE A 162 10.48 4.81 12.40
N ASN A 163 10.49 4.05 13.51
CA ASN A 163 9.88 4.47 14.76
C ASN A 163 10.58 5.70 15.38
N GLU A 164 11.89 5.85 15.22
CA GLU A 164 12.67 7.02 15.67
C GLU A 164 12.20 8.32 14.99
N THR A 165 11.63 8.25 13.78
CA THR A 165 11.02 9.41 13.09
C THR A 165 9.69 9.85 13.72
N GLY A 166 9.13 9.09 14.66
CA GLY A 166 7.79 9.30 15.22
C GLY A 166 6.66 8.81 14.31
N SER A 167 6.98 8.08 13.25
CA SER A 167 6.02 7.42 12.35
C SER A 167 5.84 5.94 12.70
N GLY A 168 4.84 5.28 12.08
CA GLY A 168 4.68 3.83 12.13
C GLY A 168 5.26 3.15 10.89
N LEU A 169 5.25 1.83 10.90
CA LEU A 169 5.55 1.02 9.72
C LEU A 169 4.35 1.02 8.77
N ALA A 170 4.57 1.22 7.47
CA ALA A 170 3.55 1.04 6.45
C ALA A 170 3.14 -0.44 6.35
N PHE A 171 4.16 -1.32 6.37
CA PHE A 171 4.03 -2.78 6.34
C PHE A 171 5.26 -3.43 6.99
N GLY A 172 5.33 -4.75 7.02
CA GLY A 172 6.51 -5.47 7.52
C GLY A 172 7.69 -5.33 6.58
N SER A 173 8.75 -4.64 7.03
CA SER A 173 9.94 -4.39 6.20
C SER A 173 10.58 -5.68 5.71
N LEU A 174 10.92 -5.75 4.42
CA LEU A 174 11.65 -6.84 3.81
C LEU A 174 13.13 -6.47 3.68
N VAL A 175 13.98 -7.39 4.11
CA VAL A 175 15.43 -7.34 3.90
C VAL A 175 15.85 -8.70 3.40
N GLN A 176 16.41 -8.75 2.20
CA GLN A 176 16.74 -9.99 1.52
C GLN A 176 18.16 -9.91 0.97
N ALA A 177 18.99 -10.92 1.26
CA ALA A 177 20.40 -10.94 0.86
C ALA A 177 20.73 -12.08 -0.10
N GLY A 178 21.53 -11.81 -1.11
CA GLY A 178 22.00 -12.79 -2.10
C GLY A 178 20.83 -13.54 -2.75
N PRO A 179 20.83 -14.89 -2.79
CA PRO A 179 19.76 -15.67 -3.43
C PRO A 179 18.37 -15.44 -2.87
N ASN A 180 18.23 -14.97 -1.60
CA ASN A 180 16.94 -14.67 -0.99
C ASN A 180 16.25 -13.50 -1.67
N SER A 181 16.99 -12.54 -2.24
CA SER A 181 16.43 -11.41 -2.99
C SER A 181 15.71 -11.82 -4.28
N ALA A 182 15.88 -13.08 -4.73
CA ALA A 182 15.08 -13.63 -5.83
C ALA A 182 13.65 -14.05 -5.44
N LEU A 183 13.28 -13.90 -4.17
CA LEU A 183 11.97 -14.29 -3.63
C LEU A 183 11.23 -13.02 -3.14
N PRO A 184 10.43 -12.34 -3.97
CA PRO A 184 9.94 -10.98 -3.71
C PRO A 184 9.29 -10.74 -2.35
N HIS A 185 8.62 -11.75 -1.79
CA HIS A 185 7.88 -11.64 -0.51
C HIS A 185 8.50 -12.48 0.61
N LEU A 186 9.77 -12.90 0.48
CA LEU A 186 10.42 -13.68 1.55
C LEU A 186 10.67 -12.78 2.78
N PRO A 187 10.12 -13.14 3.97
CA PRO A 187 10.39 -12.39 5.18
C PRO A 187 11.88 -12.47 5.58
N PRO A 188 12.43 -11.45 6.26
CA PRO A 188 13.80 -11.46 6.74
C PRO A 188 14.13 -12.67 7.60
N GLY A 189 15.17 -13.40 7.24
CA GLY A 189 15.63 -14.63 7.90
C GLY A 189 16.94 -14.45 8.67
N GLU A 190 17.55 -15.61 8.98
CA GLU A 190 18.82 -15.69 9.72
C GLU A 190 20.05 -15.70 8.78
N ARG A 191 19.87 -15.47 7.47
CA ARG A 191 20.98 -15.36 6.54
C ARG A 191 21.78 -14.09 6.85
N PRO A 192 23.10 -14.21 7.12
CA PRO A 192 23.96 -13.04 7.27
C PRO A 192 24.24 -12.39 5.90
N LEU A 193 24.40 -11.07 5.89
CA LEU A 193 24.91 -10.35 4.73
C LEU A 193 26.37 -10.74 4.50
N ALA A 194 26.69 -11.24 3.32
CA ALA A 194 28.01 -11.73 2.96
C ALA A 194 28.59 -11.00 1.74
N SER A 195 29.91 -11.00 1.61
CA SER A 195 30.59 -10.43 0.44
C SER A 195 30.05 -10.99 -0.87
N GLY A 196 29.75 -10.12 -1.83
CA GLY A 196 29.14 -10.44 -3.12
C GLY A 196 27.62 -10.50 -3.12
N ASP A 197 26.94 -10.41 -1.96
CA ASP A 197 25.48 -10.41 -1.91
C ASP A 197 24.90 -9.09 -2.43
N LEU A 198 23.87 -9.17 -3.28
CA LEU A 198 22.90 -8.11 -3.44
C LEU A 198 22.04 -8.05 -2.18
N VAL A 199 21.71 -6.86 -1.71
CA VAL A 199 20.82 -6.63 -0.57
C VAL A 199 19.66 -5.78 -1.06
N LEU A 200 18.45 -6.34 -0.98
CA LEU A 200 17.20 -5.68 -1.29
C LEU A 200 16.55 -5.23 0.03
N LEU A 201 16.21 -3.96 0.11
CA LEU A 201 15.51 -3.33 1.22
C LEU A 201 14.18 -2.79 0.69
N ASP A 202 13.05 -3.30 1.20
CA ASP A 202 11.71 -2.88 0.81
C ASP A 202 10.90 -2.56 2.07
N PHE A 203 10.48 -1.29 2.18
CA PHE A 203 9.87 -0.75 3.39
C PHE A 203 9.23 0.62 3.15
N GLY A 204 8.41 1.04 4.09
CA GLY A 204 7.83 2.37 4.10
C GLY A 204 7.46 2.87 5.49
N ALA A 205 7.46 4.19 5.65
CA ALA A 205 6.93 4.86 6.82
C ALA A 205 5.42 5.11 6.65
N ARG A 206 4.69 5.09 7.78
CA ARG A 206 3.27 5.44 7.84
C ARG A 206 3.08 6.70 8.67
N HIS A 207 2.68 7.80 8.03
CA HIS A 207 2.45 9.08 8.67
C HIS A 207 0.98 9.47 8.66
N ALA A 208 0.40 9.72 9.83
CA ALA A 208 -1.01 10.10 10.00
C ALA A 208 -2.01 9.18 9.23
N GLY A 209 -1.70 7.88 9.17
CA GLY A 209 -2.50 6.87 8.48
C GLY A 209 -2.10 6.60 7.02
N TYR A 210 -1.35 7.50 6.36
CA TYR A 210 -0.91 7.35 4.98
C TYR A 210 0.44 6.69 4.89
N ASN A 211 0.58 5.77 3.93
CA ASN A 211 1.76 4.94 3.73
C ASN A 211 2.67 5.51 2.65
N ALA A 212 3.97 5.25 2.78
CA ALA A 212 4.94 5.30 1.70
C ALA A 212 5.47 3.90 1.43
N ASP A 213 6.06 3.72 0.26
CA ASP A 213 6.65 2.46 -0.18
C ASP A 213 7.93 2.72 -0.97
N THR A 214 8.98 1.98 -0.71
CA THR A 214 10.23 2.11 -1.45
C THR A 214 11.05 0.84 -1.42
N THR A 215 11.67 0.52 -2.56
CA THR A 215 12.70 -0.53 -2.64
C THR A 215 14.01 0.07 -3.09
N ARG A 216 15.08 -0.21 -2.33
CA ARG A 216 16.46 0.17 -2.67
C ARG A 216 17.40 -1.01 -2.62
N MET A 217 18.45 -0.91 -3.41
CA MET A 217 19.44 -1.96 -3.59
C MET A 217 20.81 -1.57 -3.05
N ALA A 218 21.45 -2.52 -2.40
CA ALA A 218 22.87 -2.44 -2.07
C ALA A 218 23.61 -3.70 -2.53
N VAL A 219 24.94 -3.65 -2.53
CA VAL A 219 25.82 -4.80 -2.78
C VAL A 219 26.95 -4.79 -1.75
N VAL A 220 27.26 -5.96 -1.19
CA VAL A 220 28.37 -6.12 -0.22
C VAL A 220 29.67 -6.35 -0.97
N GLY A 221 30.57 -5.37 -0.95
CA GLY A 221 31.78 -5.35 -1.77
C GLY A 221 31.53 -4.78 -3.17
N GLU A 222 32.52 -4.94 -4.05
CA GLU A 222 32.42 -4.43 -5.42
C GLU A 222 31.39 -5.27 -6.23
N PRO A 223 30.47 -4.61 -6.96
CA PRO A 223 29.50 -5.32 -7.79
C PRO A 223 30.17 -5.99 -9.00
N ASP A 224 29.71 -7.18 -9.33
CA ASP A 224 30.09 -7.85 -10.57
C ASP A 224 29.35 -7.29 -11.80
N GLU A 225 29.79 -7.71 -13.00
CA GLU A 225 29.20 -7.24 -14.27
C GLU A 225 27.71 -7.62 -14.41
N GLN A 226 27.30 -8.78 -13.88
CA GLN A 226 25.92 -9.25 -13.94
C GLN A 226 25.04 -8.41 -13.02
N GLN A 227 25.50 -8.10 -11.81
CA GLN A 227 24.79 -7.24 -10.85
C GLN A 227 24.57 -5.84 -11.42
N LEU A 228 25.60 -5.24 -12.00
CA LEU A 228 25.51 -3.94 -12.66
C LEU A 228 24.57 -3.97 -13.87
N ARG A 229 24.62 -5.04 -14.67
CA ARG A 229 23.74 -5.21 -15.84
C ARG A 229 22.27 -5.33 -15.44
N VAL A 230 21.96 -6.16 -14.43
CA VAL A 230 20.59 -6.37 -13.96
C VAL A 230 20.04 -5.08 -13.32
N HIS A 231 20.83 -4.44 -12.45
CA HIS A 231 20.45 -3.18 -11.81
C HIS A 231 20.12 -2.08 -12.85
N ARG A 232 20.98 -1.91 -13.85
CA ARG A 232 20.75 -0.94 -14.94
C ARG A 232 19.48 -1.25 -15.72
N ALA A 233 19.22 -2.53 -16.04
CA ALA A 233 18.02 -2.94 -16.76
C ALA A 233 16.74 -2.62 -15.98
N VAL A 234 16.75 -2.83 -14.65
CA VAL A 234 15.61 -2.50 -13.77
C VAL A 234 15.45 -1.00 -13.65
N LEU A 235 16.53 -0.24 -13.48
CA LEU A 235 16.48 1.23 -13.44
C LEU A 235 15.93 1.82 -14.74
N ASP A 236 16.41 1.32 -15.91
CA ASP A 236 15.88 1.74 -17.21
C ASP A 236 14.38 1.42 -17.37
N ALA A 237 13.92 0.27 -16.82
CA ALA A 237 12.51 -0.11 -16.85
C ALA A 237 11.66 0.79 -15.93
N HIS A 238 12.16 1.11 -14.75
CA HIS A 238 11.55 2.04 -13.81
C HIS A 238 11.38 3.43 -14.43
N ASP A 239 12.43 3.98 -15.02
CA ASP A 239 12.38 5.30 -15.66
C ASP A 239 11.39 5.31 -16.84
N ARG A 240 11.34 4.21 -17.66
CA ARG A 240 10.36 4.08 -18.74
C ARG A 240 8.92 4.01 -18.25
N ALA A 241 8.68 3.35 -17.11
CA ALA A 241 7.34 3.34 -16.52
C ALA A 241 6.94 4.74 -16.03
N ILE A 242 7.83 5.46 -15.34
CA ILE A 242 7.60 6.86 -14.91
C ILE A 242 7.31 7.77 -16.10
N ASP A 243 8.10 7.69 -17.17
CA ASP A 243 7.91 8.47 -18.40
C ASP A 243 6.55 8.18 -19.07
N ALA A 244 5.98 7.00 -18.87
CA ALA A 244 4.67 6.62 -19.41
C ALA A 244 3.49 7.14 -18.57
N ILE A 245 3.73 7.53 -17.31
CA ILE A 245 2.69 8.03 -16.41
C ILE A 245 2.28 9.45 -16.83
N ARG A 246 1.00 9.60 -17.17
CA ARG A 246 0.33 10.88 -17.42
C ARG A 246 -1.17 10.73 -17.28
N VAL A 247 -1.88 11.80 -17.07
CA VAL A 247 -3.35 11.81 -17.07
C VAL A 247 -3.88 11.19 -18.37
N GLY A 248 -4.81 10.24 -18.23
CA GLY A 248 -5.44 9.53 -19.34
C GLY A 248 -4.65 8.32 -19.89
N ALA A 249 -3.38 8.13 -19.49
CA ALA A 249 -2.66 6.88 -19.80
C ALA A 249 -3.36 5.69 -19.15
N THR A 250 -3.39 4.55 -19.83
CA THR A 250 -3.91 3.33 -19.20
C THR A 250 -2.85 2.72 -18.28
N CYS A 251 -3.28 2.15 -17.15
CA CYS A 251 -2.41 1.42 -16.24
C CYS A 251 -1.62 0.30 -16.96
N GLY A 252 -2.29 -0.38 -17.92
CA GLY A 252 -1.64 -1.38 -18.76
C GLY A 252 -0.56 -0.82 -19.70
N ALA A 253 -0.67 0.44 -20.13
CA ALA A 253 0.38 1.08 -20.95
C ALA A 253 1.63 1.39 -20.12
N VAL A 254 1.46 1.76 -18.84
CA VAL A 254 2.58 1.97 -17.90
C VAL A 254 3.29 0.65 -17.62
N ASP A 255 2.53 -0.42 -17.30
CA ASP A 255 3.11 -1.77 -17.13
C ASP A 255 3.86 -2.22 -18.39
N ALA A 256 3.26 -2.03 -19.57
CA ALA A 256 3.90 -2.41 -20.84
C ALA A 256 5.22 -1.67 -21.08
N ALA A 257 5.35 -0.41 -20.65
CA ALA A 257 6.59 0.35 -20.80
C ALA A 257 7.76 -0.27 -20.02
N ALA A 258 7.52 -0.64 -18.75
CA ALA A 258 8.51 -1.36 -17.92
C ALA A 258 8.83 -2.73 -18.52
N ARG A 259 7.81 -3.51 -18.81
CA ARG A 259 7.94 -4.90 -19.29
C ARG A 259 8.69 -4.99 -20.60
N GLN A 260 8.37 -4.16 -21.60
CA GLN A 260 9.10 -4.09 -22.86
C GLN A 260 10.55 -3.65 -22.68
N SER A 261 10.85 -2.79 -21.69
CA SER A 261 12.23 -2.42 -21.37
C SER A 261 13.02 -3.63 -20.90
N LEU A 262 12.47 -4.42 -19.98
CA LEU A 262 13.08 -5.64 -19.46
C LEU A 262 13.19 -6.76 -20.51
N GLU A 263 12.18 -6.88 -21.40
CA GLU A 263 12.23 -7.83 -22.54
C GLU A 263 13.40 -7.52 -23.47
N ARG A 264 13.57 -6.24 -23.86
CA ARG A 264 14.71 -5.80 -24.70
C ARG A 264 16.07 -6.04 -24.03
N ALA A 265 16.13 -5.95 -22.70
CA ALA A 265 17.34 -6.24 -21.92
C ALA A 265 17.58 -7.76 -21.74
N GLY A 266 16.64 -8.62 -22.17
CA GLY A 266 16.72 -10.09 -22.05
C GLY A 266 16.25 -10.63 -20.71
N PHE A 267 15.46 -9.85 -19.93
CA PHE A 267 14.95 -10.22 -18.61
C PHE A 267 13.42 -10.31 -18.53
N GLY A 268 12.69 -10.28 -19.65
CA GLY A 268 11.23 -10.26 -19.65
C GLY A 268 10.59 -11.40 -18.84
N GLU A 269 11.09 -12.64 -18.96
CA GLU A 269 10.59 -13.80 -18.19
C GLU A 269 10.93 -13.75 -16.68
N ARG A 270 11.77 -12.82 -16.27
CA ARG A 270 12.19 -12.62 -14.87
C ARG A 270 11.42 -11.51 -14.16
N PHE A 271 10.56 -10.79 -14.88
CA PHE A 271 9.63 -9.80 -14.32
C PHE A 271 8.26 -10.46 -14.12
N ILE A 272 8.01 -10.98 -12.92
CA ILE A 272 6.94 -11.92 -12.60
C ILE A 272 5.73 -11.31 -11.89
N HIS A 273 5.72 -9.99 -11.66
CA HIS A 273 4.61 -9.28 -11.02
C HIS A 273 4.18 -8.06 -11.85
N ARG A 274 3.16 -7.34 -11.41
CA ARG A 274 2.73 -6.04 -11.97
C ARG A 274 3.77 -4.97 -11.72
N THR A 275 3.73 -3.89 -12.49
CA THR A 275 4.69 -2.78 -12.36
C THR A 275 4.47 -1.94 -11.10
N GLY A 276 3.28 -1.98 -10.49
CA GLY A 276 2.98 -1.24 -9.28
C GLY A 276 1.50 -1.28 -8.91
N HIS A 277 1.17 -0.60 -7.83
CA HIS A 277 -0.17 -0.51 -7.26
C HIS A 277 -0.47 0.90 -6.75
N GLY A 278 -1.73 1.19 -6.48
CA GLY A 278 -2.13 2.40 -5.76
C GLY A 278 -1.64 2.37 -4.32
N LEU A 279 -1.43 3.54 -3.76
CA LEU A 279 -0.93 3.75 -2.40
C LEU A 279 -1.73 4.84 -1.71
N GLY A 280 -1.99 4.69 -0.41
CA GLY A 280 -2.73 5.66 0.38
C GLY A 280 -2.87 5.24 1.83
N LEU A 281 -4.11 5.13 2.31
CA LEU A 281 -4.41 4.60 3.64
C LEU A 281 -4.09 3.11 3.75
N ASP A 282 -4.22 2.34 2.66
CA ASP A 282 -3.65 1.01 2.55
C ASP A 282 -2.33 1.10 1.77
N ALA A 283 -1.36 0.23 2.12
CA ALA A 283 -0.14 0.10 1.35
C ALA A 283 -0.44 -0.38 -0.08
N HIS A 284 -1.43 -1.27 -0.24
CA HIS A 284 -1.90 -1.72 -1.54
C HIS A 284 -3.36 -1.31 -1.75
N GLU A 285 -3.61 -0.40 -2.68
CA GLU A 285 -4.96 -0.03 -3.12
C GLU A 285 -5.02 0.16 -4.65
N GLY A 286 -6.13 0.64 -5.19
CA GLY A 286 -6.24 0.95 -6.61
C GLY A 286 -5.69 2.33 -6.97
N PRO A 287 -5.31 2.56 -8.24
CA PRO A 287 -5.32 1.62 -9.36
C PRO A 287 -4.07 0.74 -9.43
N ASN A 288 -4.17 -0.45 -10.05
CA ASN A 288 -3.02 -1.32 -10.30
C ASN A 288 -2.39 -1.06 -11.67
N LEU A 289 -1.07 -0.92 -11.70
CA LEU A 289 -0.28 -0.86 -12.93
C LEU A 289 0.04 -2.30 -13.38
N GLU A 290 -0.93 -2.95 -14.04
CA GLU A 290 -0.87 -4.37 -14.36
C GLU A 290 -1.10 -4.64 -15.86
N PRO A 291 -0.63 -5.79 -16.39
CA PRO A 291 -0.74 -6.10 -17.81
C PRO A 291 -2.17 -5.98 -18.33
N GLY A 292 -2.34 -5.20 -19.42
CA GLY A 292 -3.60 -5.08 -20.13
C GLY A 292 -4.71 -4.30 -19.43
N SER A 293 -4.46 -3.72 -18.25
CA SER A 293 -5.45 -2.93 -17.51
C SER A 293 -5.95 -1.74 -18.34
N PRO A 294 -7.27 -1.63 -18.59
CA PRO A 294 -7.85 -0.50 -19.32
C PRO A 294 -8.07 0.74 -18.45
N LEU A 295 -7.90 0.64 -17.13
CA LEU A 295 -8.09 1.75 -16.20
C LEU A 295 -7.17 2.90 -16.58
N ARG A 296 -7.72 4.12 -16.57
CA ARG A 296 -6.96 5.32 -16.90
C ARG A 296 -6.52 6.04 -15.63
N LEU A 297 -5.29 6.50 -15.66
CA LEU A 297 -4.74 7.33 -14.60
C LEU A 297 -5.39 8.72 -14.64
N GLU A 298 -5.71 9.23 -13.45
CA GLU A 298 -6.28 10.55 -13.22
C GLU A 298 -5.32 11.41 -12.39
N ALA A 299 -5.40 12.73 -12.54
CA ALA A 299 -4.64 13.64 -11.68
C ALA A 299 -5.02 13.39 -10.21
N GLY A 300 -4.00 13.27 -9.33
CA GLY A 300 -4.18 12.90 -7.92
C GLY A 300 -4.11 11.41 -7.63
N ASN A 301 -4.02 10.52 -8.64
CA ASN A 301 -3.67 9.14 -8.35
C ASN A 301 -2.24 9.07 -7.80
N VAL A 302 -2.03 8.24 -6.78
CA VAL A 302 -0.71 7.90 -6.26
C VAL A 302 -0.49 6.41 -6.47
N VAL A 303 0.62 6.06 -7.09
CA VAL A 303 0.98 4.68 -7.45
C VAL A 303 2.44 4.41 -7.16
N THR A 304 2.78 3.16 -6.83
CA THR A 304 4.17 2.69 -6.84
C THR A 304 4.62 2.38 -8.27
N VAL A 305 5.92 2.51 -8.53
CA VAL A 305 6.57 2.05 -9.76
C VAL A 305 7.75 1.18 -9.33
N GLU A 306 7.61 -0.13 -9.43
CA GLU A 306 8.48 -1.11 -8.78
C GLU A 306 8.92 -2.28 -9.69
N PRO A 307 9.36 -2.07 -10.94
CA PRO A 307 9.80 -3.17 -11.76
C PRO A 307 10.95 -3.94 -11.10
N GLY A 308 10.96 -5.27 -11.28
CA GLY A 308 11.98 -6.13 -10.69
C GLY A 308 12.37 -7.29 -11.59
N VAL A 309 13.58 -7.79 -11.38
CA VAL A 309 14.15 -8.96 -12.04
C VAL A 309 14.61 -9.95 -10.98
N TYR A 310 14.08 -11.18 -11.05
CA TYR A 310 14.31 -12.22 -10.04
C TYR A 310 14.86 -13.47 -10.71
N ILE A 311 16.13 -13.83 -10.38
CA ILE A 311 16.85 -14.95 -10.98
C ILE A 311 17.06 -16.03 -9.91
N PRO A 312 16.31 -17.15 -9.96
CA PRO A 312 16.41 -18.20 -8.95
C PRO A 312 17.84 -18.67 -8.71
N GLY A 313 18.23 -18.72 -7.43
CA GLY A 313 19.56 -19.17 -7.00
C GLY A 313 20.69 -18.13 -7.15
N TRP A 314 20.42 -17.00 -7.83
CA TRP A 314 21.37 -15.90 -7.96
C TRP A 314 20.98 -14.70 -7.09
N GLY A 315 19.80 -14.14 -7.29
CA GLY A 315 19.31 -12.97 -6.57
C GLY A 315 18.25 -12.20 -7.35
N GLY A 316 17.80 -11.09 -6.78
CA GLY A 316 16.81 -10.20 -7.38
C GLY A 316 17.20 -8.74 -7.22
N VAL A 317 16.68 -7.91 -8.10
CA VAL A 317 16.78 -6.46 -8.07
C VAL A 317 15.38 -5.88 -8.26
N ARG A 318 14.96 -5.00 -7.38
CA ARG A 318 13.77 -4.13 -7.51
C ARG A 318 14.17 -2.70 -7.21
N ILE A 319 13.64 -1.75 -7.95
CA ILE A 319 13.77 -0.31 -7.69
C ILE A 319 12.36 0.25 -7.70
N GLU A 320 12.01 0.94 -6.64
CA GLU A 320 10.64 1.39 -6.40
C GLU A 320 10.57 2.80 -5.89
N ASP A 321 9.65 3.56 -6.44
CA ASP A 321 9.27 4.89 -5.97
C ASP A 321 7.76 5.08 -5.94
N ASP A 322 7.30 5.87 -4.98
CA ASP A 322 5.96 6.43 -4.95
C ASP A 322 5.86 7.62 -5.90
N VAL A 323 4.81 7.63 -6.70
CA VAL A 323 4.61 8.62 -7.75
C VAL A 323 3.19 9.17 -7.70
N VAL A 324 3.03 10.49 -7.73
CA VAL A 324 1.73 11.13 -7.96
C VAL A 324 1.57 11.52 -9.43
N VAL A 325 0.39 11.26 -9.97
CA VAL A 325 -0.01 11.64 -11.33
C VAL A 325 -0.47 13.10 -11.32
N GLU A 326 0.16 13.95 -12.11
CA GLU A 326 -0.19 15.36 -12.29
C GLU A 326 -0.47 15.68 -13.76
N ASP A 327 -1.06 16.83 -14.06
CA ASP A 327 -1.36 17.26 -15.46
C ASP A 327 -0.10 17.27 -16.36
N GLY A 328 1.06 17.58 -15.77
CA GLY A 328 2.36 17.60 -16.46
C GLY A 328 3.05 16.24 -16.57
N GLY A 329 2.50 15.17 -16.02
CA GLY A 329 3.10 13.83 -15.98
C GLY A 329 3.22 13.27 -14.56
N ALA A 330 4.33 12.58 -14.28
CA ALA A 330 4.60 11.98 -12.98
C ALA A 330 5.46 12.91 -12.10
N ARG A 331 5.12 13.03 -10.82
CA ARG A 331 5.99 13.62 -9.80
C ARG A 331 6.34 12.60 -8.74
N LEU A 332 7.62 12.39 -8.52
CA LEU A 332 8.14 11.51 -7.47
C LEU A 332 7.82 12.07 -6.07
N LEU A 333 7.29 11.22 -5.20
CA LEU A 333 7.14 11.48 -3.77
C LEU A 333 8.38 11.03 -3.01
N THR A 334 8.87 9.81 -3.26
CA THR A 334 10.15 9.28 -2.76
C THR A 334 11.30 9.74 -3.66
N ARG A 335 12.46 10.05 -3.08
CA ARG A 335 13.60 10.68 -3.79
C ARG A 335 14.96 10.12 -3.37
N ALA A 336 15.01 9.12 -2.49
CA ALA A 336 16.26 8.48 -2.11
C ALA A 336 17.01 7.98 -3.36
N ASP A 337 18.35 8.00 -3.32
CA ASP A 337 19.18 7.58 -4.45
C ASP A 337 18.86 6.14 -4.90
N ARG A 338 18.67 5.95 -6.20
CA ARG A 338 18.37 4.69 -6.86
C ARG A 338 19.59 3.93 -7.34
N SER A 339 20.79 4.49 -7.16
CA SER A 339 22.04 3.82 -7.53
C SER A 339 22.27 2.58 -6.65
N LEU A 340 22.95 1.58 -7.20
CA LEU A 340 23.38 0.41 -6.44
C LEU A 340 24.41 0.83 -5.38
N LYS A 341 24.02 0.83 -4.10
CA LYS A 341 24.88 1.24 -2.99
C LYS A 341 25.96 0.19 -2.73
N VAL A 342 27.22 0.57 -2.82
CA VAL A 342 28.36 -0.30 -2.44
C VAL A 342 28.58 -0.23 -0.93
N ILE A 343 28.56 -1.39 -0.28
CA ILE A 343 28.85 -1.57 1.13
C ILE A 343 30.29 -2.10 1.25
N PRO A 344 31.20 -1.39 1.94
CA PRO A 344 32.58 -1.87 2.13
C PRO A 344 32.62 -3.21 2.87
N THR A 345 33.56 -4.10 2.46
CA THR A 345 33.83 -5.41 3.10
C THR A 345 34.88 -5.29 4.19
#